data_2ba88c31cc2c1fa5d0cb26b400b790ae
#
_entry.id   2ba88c31cc2c1fa5d0cb26b400b790ae
#
_cell.length_a   1.000
_cell.length_b   1.000
_cell.length_c   1.000
_cell.angle_alpha   90.00
_cell.angle_beta   90.00
_cell.angle_gamma   90.00
#
_symmetry.space_group_name_H-M   'P 1'
#
loop_
_entity.id
_entity.type
_entity.pdbx_description
1 polymer ?
#
loop_
_entity_poly.entity_id
_entity_poly.type
_entity_poly.pdbx_seq_one_letter_code
_entity_poly.pdbx_strand_id
1 'polypeptide(L)'
;MAQTDKVRVYGKAQNRTALGIIHAWALAYPNGTLEDLRAAFPNSLNPDKGTKENFILSHEKGTEANWDGYFKEPEEILLLQDGSQVSVVKMWTKPSFERIVAKAKEYGIVVAEFTEAEKGFGKKGGFRLEYLNGWTPPVVKKKCKLCWLWLLLALLAIAAAVYFFCFYGK
;
A
#
# COMPACT_ATOMS: atom_id res chain seq x y z
N MET A 1 15.76 20.92 4.27
CA MET A 1 16.40 19.69 4.77
C MET A 1 16.39 18.66 3.64
N ALA A 2 17.55 18.08 3.30
CA ALA A 2 17.59 17.01 2.30
C ALA A 2 16.81 15.80 2.83
N GLN A 3 15.85 15.33 2.07
CA GLN A 3 15.06 14.15 2.45
C GLN A 3 15.97 12.93 2.38
N THR A 4 16.10 12.21 3.50
CA THR A 4 16.94 11.01 3.56
C THR A 4 16.24 9.87 2.82
N ASP A 5 16.95 9.21 1.90
CA ASP A 5 16.46 8.05 1.19
C ASP A 5 16.14 6.92 2.17
N LYS A 6 14.93 6.38 2.06
CA LYS A 6 14.40 5.34 2.96
C LYS A 6 14.41 3.97 2.31
N VAL A 7 13.98 3.90 1.05
CA VAL A 7 13.79 2.64 0.33
C VAL A 7 14.35 2.76 -1.08
N ARG A 8 15.11 1.76 -1.51
CA ARG A 8 15.54 1.58 -2.89
C ARG A 8 14.73 0.48 -3.55
N VAL A 9 14.18 0.79 -4.71
CA VAL A 9 13.39 -0.15 -5.52
C VAL A 9 14.24 -0.65 -6.67
N TYR A 10 14.33 -1.97 -6.80
CA TYR A 10 14.92 -2.67 -7.95
C TYR A 10 13.78 -3.32 -8.74
N GLY A 11 13.59 -2.94 -9.99
CA GLY A 11 12.55 -3.49 -10.86
C GLY A 11 13.12 -4.11 -12.13
N LYS A 12 12.61 -5.29 -12.52
CA LYS A 12 13.01 -5.99 -13.75
C LYS A 12 12.68 -5.22 -15.04
N ALA A 13 11.68 -4.35 -14.96
CA ALA A 13 11.20 -3.52 -16.07
C ALA A 13 10.50 -2.29 -15.49
N GLN A 14 10.26 -1.28 -16.32
CA GLN A 14 9.62 -0.02 -15.90
C GLN A 14 8.30 -0.24 -15.13
N ASN A 15 7.44 -1.12 -15.64
CA ASN A 15 6.17 -1.43 -14.99
C ASN A 15 6.35 -2.11 -13.62
N ARG A 16 7.34 -2.99 -13.49
CA ARG A 16 7.65 -3.68 -12.22
C ARG A 16 8.29 -2.71 -11.22
N THR A 17 9.11 -1.78 -11.70
CA THR A 17 9.66 -0.71 -10.86
C THR A 17 8.55 0.23 -10.37
N ALA A 18 7.62 0.63 -11.25
CA ALA A 18 6.47 1.44 -10.86
C ALA A 18 5.60 0.74 -9.80
N LEU A 19 5.34 -0.57 -9.97
CA LEU A 19 4.67 -1.38 -8.96
C LEU A 19 5.43 -1.36 -7.63
N GLY A 20 6.74 -1.57 -7.66
CA GLY A 20 7.61 -1.53 -6.47
C GLY A 20 7.62 -0.18 -5.77
N ILE A 21 7.54 0.95 -6.50
CA ILE A 21 7.40 2.29 -5.93
C ILE A 21 6.10 2.41 -5.12
N ILE A 22 4.99 1.94 -5.67
CA ILE A 22 3.70 1.96 -4.98
C ILE A 22 3.72 1.09 -3.72
N HIS A 23 4.31 -0.11 -3.78
CA HIS A 23 4.52 -0.96 -2.60
C HIS A 23 5.43 -0.32 -1.54
N ALA A 24 6.53 0.35 -1.96
CA ALA A 24 7.44 1.05 -1.06
C ALA A 24 6.74 2.21 -0.33
N TRP A 25 5.88 2.95 -1.04
CA TRP A 25 5.08 4.02 -0.42
C TRP A 25 4.13 3.46 0.65
N ALA A 26 3.40 2.39 0.36
CA ALA A 26 2.48 1.79 1.33
C ALA A 26 3.20 1.25 2.58
N LEU A 27 4.43 0.74 2.44
CA LEU A 27 5.27 0.36 3.59
C LEU A 27 5.70 1.59 4.41
N ALA A 28 5.98 2.72 3.75
CA ALA A 28 6.38 3.94 4.44
C ALA A 28 5.19 4.66 5.10
N TYR A 29 3.99 4.47 4.56
CA TYR A 29 2.74 5.09 5.03
C TYR A 29 1.68 4.01 5.32
N PRO A 30 1.87 3.17 6.33
CA PRO A 30 1.05 1.97 6.55
C PRO A 30 -0.42 2.28 6.88
N ASN A 31 -0.73 3.49 7.38
CA ASN A 31 -2.11 3.93 7.61
C ASN A 31 -2.75 4.60 6.39
N GLY A 32 -2.03 4.67 5.26
CA GLY A 32 -2.52 5.28 4.03
C GLY A 32 -3.67 4.48 3.42
N THR A 33 -4.71 5.19 3.02
CA THR A 33 -5.86 4.66 2.28
C THR A 33 -5.58 4.63 0.77
N LEU A 34 -6.49 4.05 -0.01
CA LEU A 34 -6.43 4.12 -1.47
C LEU A 34 -6.50 5.58 -1.97
N GLU A 35 -7.25 6.44 -1.29
CA GLU A 35 -7.35 7.86 -1.63
C GLU A 35 -6.05 8.60 -1.34
N ASP A 36 -5.41 8.33 -0.20
CA ASP A 36 -4.10 8.90 0.12
C ASP A 36 -3.04 8.46 -0.89
N LEU A 37 -3.08 7.19 -1.31
CA LEU A 37 -2.19 6.66 -2.34
C LEU A 37 -2.39 7.35 -3.70
N ARG A 38 -3.65 7.61 -4.08
CA ARG A 38 -3.98 8.36 -5.31
C ARG A 38 -3.61 9.84 -5.22
N ALA A 39 -3.71 10.43 -4.05
CA ALA A 39 -3.25 11.80 -3.81
C ALA A 39 -1.72 11.89 -3.90
N ALA A 40 -1.00 10.91 -3.34
CA ALA A 40 0.44 10.82 -3.43
C ALA A 40 0.93 10.59 -4.87
N PHE A 41 0.21 9.77 -5.63
CA PHE A 41 0.51 9.44 -7.03
C PHE A 41 -0.70 9.73 -7.92
N PRO A 42 -0.91 11.01 -8.28
CA PRO A 42 -2.07 11.42 -9.07
C PRO A 42 -2.04 10.84 -10.49
N ASN A 43 -3.22 10.65 -11.06
CA ASN A 43 -3.42 10.01 -12.37
C ASN A 43 -2.66 10.70 -13.51
N SER A 44 -2.35 12.00 -13.36
CA SER A 44 -1.55 12.78 -14.30
C SER A 44 -0.11 12.30 -14.47
N LEU A 45 0.41 11.49 -13.55
CA LEU A 45 1.75 10.88 -13.69
C LEU A 45 1.80 9.87 -14.84
N ASN A 46 0.67 9.22 -15.15
CA ASN A 46 0.59 8.24 -16.23
C ASN A 46 -0.61 8.49 -17.16
N PRO A 47 -0.60 9.56 -17.98
CA PRO A 47 -1.70 9.89 -18.87
C PRO A 47 -1.86 8.87 -20.01
N ASP A 48 -0.75 8.27 -20.46
CA ASP A 48 -0.67 7.40 -21.65
C ASP A 48 -0.84 5.90 -21.30
N LYS A 49 -1.56 5.60 -20.23
CA LYS A 49 -1.72 4.23 -19.69
C LYS A 49 -2.69 3.33 -20.46
N GLY A 50 -3.24 3.81 -21.58
CA GLY A 50 -4.14 3.01 -22.42
C GLY A 50 -5.56 2.84 -21.90
N THR A 51 -5.93 3.50 -20.81
CA THR A 51 -7.28 3.48 -20.22
C THR A 51 -7.66 4.86 -19.65
N LYS A 52 -8.97 5.14 -19.61
CA LYS A 52 -9.50 6.35 -18.95
C LYS A 52 -9.50 6.23 -17.42
N GLU A 53 -9.50 5.01 -16.91
CA GLU A 53 -9.49 4.73 -15.48
C GLU A 53 -8.21 5.24 -14.80
N ASN A 54 -8.24 5.31 -13.47
CA ASN A 54 -7.04 5.62 -12.71
C ASN A 54 -5.99 4.50 -12.86
N PHE A 55 -4.71 4.83 -12.88
CA PHE A 55 -3.67 3.81 -12.94
C PHE A 55 -3.50 3.04 -11.61
N ILE A 56 -4.14 3.51 -10.53
CA ILE A 56 -4.26 2.84 -9.23
C ILE A 56 -5.75 2.61 -8.96
N LEU A 57 -6.20 1.37 -8.98
CA LEU A 57 -7.59 0.97 -8.74
C LEU A 57 -7.71 0.05 -7.52
N SER A 58 -8.92 -0.04 -6.96
CA SER A 58 -9.25 -1.20 -6.13
C SER A 58 -9.09 -2.48 -6.95
N HIS A 59 -8.66 -3.56 -6.32
CA HIS A 59 -8.42 -4.82 -7.03
C HIS A 59 -9.68 -5.34 -7.73
N GLU A 60 -10.85 -5.19 -7.11
CA GLU A 60 -12.15 -5.51 -7.69
C GLU A 60 -12.34 -4.84 -9.05
N LYS A 61 -12.24 -3.49 -9.11
CA LYS A 61 -12.35 -2.74 -10.37
C LYS A 61 -11.26 -3.09 -11.37
N GLY A 62 -10.04 -3.35 -10.91
CA GLY A 62 -8.94 -3.78 -11.76
C GLY A 62 -9.18 -5.16 -12.39
N THR A 63 -9.91 -6.03 -11.70
CA THR A 63 -10.27 -7.38 -12.18
C THR A 63 -11.45 -7.34 -13.14
N GLU A 64 -12.45 -6.51 -12.88
CA GLU A 64 -13.63 -6.30 -13.73
C GLU A 64 -13.29 -5.62 -15.08
N ALA A 65 -12.16 -4.89 -15.13
CA ALA A 65 -11.72 -4.26 -16.37
C ALA A 65 -11.59 -5.30 -17.48
N ASN A 66 -12.30 -5.11 -18.59
CA ASN A 66 -12.27 -5.97 -19.79
C ASN A 66 -10.90 -5.97 -20.50
N TRP A 67 -9.89 -5.46 -19.86
CA TRP A 67 -8.53 -5.30 -20.36
C TRP A 67 -7.52 -5.80 -19.33
N ASP A 68 -6.62 -6.69 -19.74
CA ASP A 68 -5.55 -7.22 -18.88
C ASP A 68 -4.41 -6.20 -18.67
N GLY A 69 -4.77 -4.97 -18.37
CA GLY A 69 -3.85 -3.85 -18.18
C GLY A 69 -3.42 -3.61 -16.75
N TYR A 70 -3.96 -4.34 -15.78
CA TYR A 70 -3.61 -4.20 -14.36
C TYR A 70 -2.88 -5.44 -13.83
N PHE A 71 -2.04 -5.22 -12.83
CA PHE A 71 -1.45 -6.31 -12.07
C PHE A 71 -2.52 -6.98 -11.21
N LYS A 72 -2.65 -8.30 -11.31
CA LYS A 72 -3.76 -9.07 -10.70
C LYS A 72 -3.29 -10.29 -9.91
N GLU A 73 -2.03 -10.71 -10.07
CA GLU A 73 -1.50 -11.87 -9.36
C GLU A 73 -1.37 -11.59 -7.85
N PRO A 74 -1.54 -12.59 -6.99
CA PRO A 74 -1.52 -12.40 -5.53
C PRO A 74 -0.28 -11.66 -5.00
N GLU A 75 0.90 -11.89 -5.59
CA GLU A 75 2.14 -11.21 -5.21
C GLU A 75 2.30 -9.80 -5.81
N GLU A 76 1.40 -9.40 -6.71
CA GLU A 76 1.39 -8.08 -7.36
C GLU A 76 0.36 -7.14 -6.72
N ILE A 77 -0.60 -7.72 -6.00
CA ILE A 77 -1.66 -6.95 -5.33
C ILE A 77 -1.07 -6.29 -4.09
N LEU A 78 -1.28 -4.99 -3.96
CA LEU A 78 -0.95 -4.26 -2.76
C LEU A 78 -2.11 -4.39 -1.76
N LEU A 79 -1.83 -4.89 -0.57
CA LEU A 79 -2.76 -4.91 0.55
C LEU A 79 -2.50 -3.69 1.45
N LEU A 80 -3.48 -2.81 1.56
CA LEU A 80 -3.44 -1.69 2.49
C LEU A 80 -3.89 -2.14 3.88
N GLN A 81 -3.62 -1.32 4.89
CA GLN A 81 -3.89 -1.71 6.28
C GLN A 81 -5.37 -1.80 6.63
N ASP A 82 -6.23 -1.03 5.96
CA ASP A 82 -7.68 -1.10 6.10
C ASP A 82 -8.28 -2.40 5.51
N GLY A 83 -7.43 -3.24 4.88
CA GLY A 83 -7.81 -4.48 4.23
C GLY A 83 -8.15 -4.30 2.75
N SER A 84 -8.12 -3.07 2.22
CA SER A 84 -8.36 -2.84 0.80
C SER A 84 -7.21 -3.37 -0.05
N GLN A 85 -7.56 -4.01 -1.17
CA GLN A 85 -6.63 -4.54 -2.15
C GLN A 85 -6.55 -3.57 -3.33
N VAL A 86 -5.34 -3.33 -3.82
CA VAL A 86 -5.05 -2.35 -4.86
C VAL A 86 -4.31 -2.98 -6.02
N SER A 87 -4.77 -2.69 -7.23
CA SER A 87 -4.13 -3.06 -8.49
C SER A 87 -3.54 -1.83 -9.17
N VAL A 88 -2.35 -2.00 -9.74
CA VAL A 88 -1.62 -0.95 -10.49
C VAL A 88 -1.60 -1.32 -11.97
N VAL A 89 -1.64 -0.31 -12.85
CA VAL A 89 -1.58 -0.53 -14.30
C VAL A 89 -0.22 -1.08 -14.74
N LYS A 90 -0.23 -1.96 -15.73
CA LYS A 90 1.00 -2.54 -16.33
C LYS A 90 1.64 -1.64 -17.39
N MET A 91 0.89 -0.74 -18.01
CA MET A 91 1.35 0.08 -19.12
C MET A 91 2.01 1.37 -18.63
N TRP A 92 3.28 1.53 -18.97
CA TRP A 92 4.10 2.69 -18.64
C TRP A 92 4.92 3.10 -19.87
N THR A 93 4.74 4.33 -20.32
CA THR A 93 5.65 4.94 -21.28
C THR A 93 6.90 5.46 -20.54
N LYS A 94 8.00 5.66 -21.27
CA LYS A 94 9.23 6.22 -20.68
C LYS A 94 8.97 7.56 -19.97
N PRO A 95 8.26 8.54 -20.56
CA PRO A 95 7.95 9.80 -19.87
C PRO A 95 7.10 9.61 -18.61
N SER A 96 6.12 8.69 -18.61
CA SER A 96 5.29 8.39 -17.43
C SER A 96 6.11 7.75 -16.33
N PHE A 97 7.02 6.87 -16.70
CA PHE A 97 7.94 6.24 -15.76
C PHE A 97 8.89 7.25 -15.12
N GLU A 98 9.46 8.17 -15.88
CA GLU A 98 10.31 9.24 -15.36
C GLU A 98 9.56 10.14 -14.37
N ARG A 99 8.27 10.44 -14.62
CA ARG A 99 7.42 11.23 -13.72
C ARG A 99 7.18 10.52 -12.38
N ILE A 100 6.86 9.23 -12.40
CA ILE A 100 6.64 8.49 -11.13
C ILE A 100 7.94 8.32 -10.35
N VAL A 101 9.08 8.13 -11.00
CA VAL A 101 10.38 8.08 -10.36
C VAL A 101 10.72 9.42 -9.69
N ALA A 102 10.48 10.54 -10.38
CA ALA A 102 10.67 11.87 -9.81
C ALA A 102 9.76 12.10 -8.58
N LYS A 103 8.49 11.70 -8.68
CA LYS A 103 7.53 11.79 -7.58
C LYS A 103 7.90 10.92 -6.39
N ALA A 104 8.41 9.72 -6.63
CA ALA A 104 8.83 8.78 -5.58
C ALA A 104 9.93 9.37 -4.67
N LYS A 105 10.82 10.18 -5.24
CA LYS A 105 11.90 10.86 -4.48
C LYS A 105 11.35 11.77 -3.38
N GLU A 106 10.18 12.38 -3.57
CA GLU A 106 9.53 13.21 -2.55
C GLU A 106 9.14 12.41 -1.29
N TYR A 107 9.11 11.08 -1.38
CA TYR A 107 8.80 10.16 -0.27
C TYR A 107 10.03 9.42 0.27
N GLY A 108 11.22 9.76 -0.24
CA GLY A 108 12.47 9.07 0.10
C GLY A 108 12.58 7.68 -0.56
N ILE A 109 11.91 7.50 -1.71
CA ILE A 109 11.96 6.27 -2.50
C ILE A 109 12.86 6.53 -3.71
N VAL A 110 13.98 5.82 -3.79
CA VAL A 110 14.92 5.87 -4.91
C VAL A 110 14.83 4.60 -5.73
N VAL A 111 15.19 4.69 -7.00
CA VAL A 111 15.08 3.58 -7.95
C VAL A 111 16.45 3.17 -8.46
N ALA A 112 16.66 1.86 -8.52
CA ALA A 112 17.78 1.25 -9.22
C ALA A 112 17.26 0.18 -10.18
N GLU A 113 17.93 -0.03 -11.30
CA GLU A 113 17.63 -1.10 -12.22
C GLU A 113 18.20 -2.42 -11.71
N PHE A 114 17.53 -3.53 -12.03
CA PHE A 114 18.08 -4.86 -11.83
C PHE A 114 19.28 -5.08 -12.76
N THR A 115 20.39 -5.51 -12.22
CA THR A 115 21.47 -6.08 -13.01
C THR A 115 21.09 -7.49 -13.51
N GLU A 116 21.81 -8.00 -14.49
CA GLU A 116 21.61 -9.38 -14.98
C GLU A 116 21.74 -10.41 -13.86
N ALA A 117 22.68 -10.23 -12.93
CA ALA A 117 22.85 -11.09 -11.76
C ALA A 117 21.65 -11.07 -10.79
N GLU A 118 20.93 -9.97 -10.73
CA GLU A 118 19.81 -9.78 -9.82
C GLU A 118 18.46 -10.23 -10.40
N LYS A 119 18.37 -10.48 -11.70
CA LYS A 119 17.13 -10.94 -12.36
C LYS A 119 16.51 -12.20 -11.73
N GLY A 120 17.31 -13.04 -11.06
CA GLY A 120 16.85 -14.22 -10.35
C GLY A 120 16.17 -13.93 -9.01
N PHE A 121 16.43 -12.80 -8.37
CA PHE A 121 15.94 -12.49 -7.02
C PHE A 121 14.52 -11.95 -6.95
N GLY A 122 13.99 -11.40 -8.02
CA GLY A 122 12.68 -10.77 -8.02
C GLY A 122 11.57 -11.67 -8.53
N LYS A 123 11.39 -12.88 -8.03
CA LYS A 123 10.32 -13.78 -8.51
C LYS A 123 8.92 -13.27 -8.13
N LYS A 124 8.75 -12.75 -6.90
CA LYS A 124 7.48 -12.17 -6.47
C LYS A 124 7.36 -10.72 -6.95
N GLY A 125 6.28 -10.41 -7.63
CA GLY A 125 5.99 -9.08 -8.15
C GLY A 125 6.95 -8.54 -9.20
N GLY A 126 8.12 -9.15 -9.41
CA GLY A 126 9.17 -8.71 -10.34
C GLY A 126 9.94 -7.46 -9.90
N PHE A 127 9.91 -7.14 -8.62
CA PHE A 127 10.70 -6.09 -7.97
C PHE A 127 11.25 -6.58 -6.62
N ARG A 128 12.23 -5.82 -6.09
CA ARG A 128 12.81 -6.01 -4.76
C ARG A 128 12.92 -4.65 -4.08
N LEU A 129 12.70 -4.62 -2.76
CA LEU A 129 12.89 -3.44 -1.92
C LEU A 129 14.11 -3.63 -1.03
N GLU A 130 14.93 -2.59 -0.91
CA GLU A 130 16.06 -2.50 0.00
C GLU A 130 15.84 -1.30 0.93
N TYR A 131 15.96 -1.51 2.23
CA TYR A 131 15.85 -0.45 3.22
C TYR A 131 17.20 0.22 3.40
N LEU A 132 17.21 1.56 3.35
CA LEU A 132 18.42 2.38 3.38
C LEU A 132 18.55 3.11 4.70
N ASN A 133 19.79 3.49 5.03
CA ASN A 133 20.10 4.36 6.17
C ASN A 133 19.51 3.90 7.52
N GLY A 134 19.39 2.59 7.72
CA GLY A 134 18.79 2.02 8.94
C GLY A 134 17.27 2.24 9.05
N TRP A 135 16.62 2.75 8.00
CA TRP A 135 15.16 2.89 8.00
C TRP A 135 14.47 1.53 7.99
N THR A 136 13.42 1.40 8.77
CA THR A 136 12.53 0.23 8.79
C THR A 136 11.09 0.67 8.67
N PRO A 137 10.21 -0.13 8.04
CA PRO A 137 8.79 0.19 7.96
C PRO A 137 8.19 0.43 9.35
N PRO A 138 7.36 1.46 9.53
CA PRO A 138 6.70 1.71 10.79
C PRO A 138 5.84 0.53 11.21
N VAL A 139 6.00 0.10 12.48
CA VAL A 139 5.17 -0.97 13.03
C VAL A 139 3.79 -0.41 13.35
N VAL A 140 2.77 -0.90 12.68
CA VAL A 140 1.40 -0.52 12.96
C VAL A 140 0.83 -1.39 14.07
N LYS A 141 0.49 -0.78 15.18
CA LYS A 141 -0.29 -1.45 16.24
C LYS A 141 -1.72 -1.67 15.71
N LYS A 142 -2.08 -2.91 15.42
CA LYS A 142 -3.48 -3.25 15.11
C LYS A 142 -4.34 -2.82 16.30
N LYS A 143 -5.28 -1.89 16.09
CA LYS A 143 -6.29 -1.57 17.10
C LYS A 143 -7.09 -2.84 17.36
N CYS A 144 -6.97 -3.39 18.57
CA CYS A 144 -7.69 -4.59 18.96
C CYS A 144 -9.17 -4.23 19.11
N LYS A 145 -9.99 -4.53 18.09
CA LYS A 145 -11.44 -4.36 18.13
C LYS A 145 -12.07 -5.15 19.29
N LEU A 146 -11.39 -6.21 19.74
CA LEU A 146 -11.83 -7.05 20.84
C LEU A 146 -11.75 -6.34 22.21
N CYS A 147 -10.82 -5.41 22.40
CA CYS A 147 -10.70 -4.66 23.65
C CYS A 147 -11.95 -3.79 23.94
N TRP A 148 -12.59 -3.27 22.90
CA TRP A 148 -13.78 -2.46 23.05
C TRP A 148 -15.03 -3.30 23.41
N LEU A 149 -15.09 -4.51 22.87
CA LEU A 149 -16.14 -5.47 23.19
C LEU A 149 -16.07 -5.90 24.67
N TRP A 150 -14.87 -6.16 25.18
CA TRP A 150 -14.64 -6.48 26.59
C TRP A 150 -15.01 -5.34 27.53
N LEU A 151 -14.73 -4.09 27.14
CA LEU A 151 -15.13 -2.90 27.89
C LEU A 151 -16.67 -2.76 27.95
N LEU A 152 -17.37 -2.98 26.83
CA LEU A 152 -18.84 -2.95 26.79
C LEU A 152 -19.45 -4.08 27.65
N LEU A 153 -18.90 -5.29 27.59
CA LEU A 153 -19.36 -6.40 28.42
C LEU A 153 -19.13 -6.14 29.92
N ALA A 154 -18.01 -5.55 30.29
CA ALA A 154 -17.72 -5.16 31.66
C ALA A 154 -18.70 -4.10 32.16
N LEU A 155 -19.03 -3.07 31.36
CA LEU A 155 -20.00 -2.04 31.70
C LEU A 155 -21.42 -2.61 31.87
N LEU A 156 -21.83 -3.55 30.99
CA LEU A 156 -23.11 -4.25 31.13
C LEU A 156 -23.19 -5.11 32.38
N ALA A 157 -22.12 -5.80 32.75
CA ALA A 157 -22.05 -6.59 33.96
C ALA A 157 -22.16 -5.71 35.23
N ILE A 158 -21.49 -4.55 35.25
CA ILE A 158 -21.58 -3.57 36.34
C ILE A 158 -22.99 -3.01 36.44
N ALA A 159 -23.63 -2.63 35.33
CA ALA A 159 -25.00 -2.12 35.33
C ALA A 159 -25.99 -3.16 35.83
N ALA A 160 -25.87 -4.44 35.46
CA ALA A 160 -26.69 -5.53 35.92
C ALA A 160 -26.52 -5.78 37.43
N ALA A 161 -25.28 -5.72 37.95
CA ALA A 161 -25.01 -5.87 39.36
C ALA A 161 -25.61 -4.72 40.18
N VAL A 162 -25.49 -3.48 39.74
CA VAL A 162 -26.12 -2.31 40.41
C VAL A 162 -27.63 -2.42 40.39
N TYR A 163 -28.23 -2.83 39.26
CA TYR A 163 -29.67 -3.03 39.16
C TYR A 163 -30.17 -4.10 40.17
N PHE A 164 -29.46 -5.23 40.25
CA PHE A 164 -29.82 -6.31 41.16
C PHE A 164 -29.72 -5.88 42.62
N PHE A 165 -28.66 -5.14 42.98
CA PHE A 165 -28.49 -4.65 44.35
C PHE A 165 -29.54 -3.60 44.75
N CYS A 166 -29.93 -2.71 43.82
CA CYS A 166 -30.92 -1.66 44.11
C CYS A 166 -32.36 -2.17 44.18
N PHE A 167 -32.71 -3.22 43.42
CA PHE A 167 -34.08 -3.68 43.30
C PHE A 167 -34.40 -5.00 44.03
N TYR A 168 -33.41 -5.86 44.28
CA TYR A 168 -33.59 -7.16 44.91
C TYR A 168 -32.84 -7.33 46.27
N GLY A 169 -32.04 -6.35 46.65
CA GLY A 169 -31.25 -6.38 47.89
C GLY A 169 -31.96 -5.79 49.12
N LYS A 170 -33.30 -5.80 49.13
CA LYS A 170 -34.12 -5.45 50.33
C LYS A 170 -34.74 -6.68 50.93
#